data_83c98b6d06a6ca33f33ef70bcd9ecaeb
#
_entry.id   83c98b6d06a6ca33f33ef70bcd9ecaeb
#
_cell.length_a   1.000
_cell.length_b   1.000
_cell.length_c   1.000
_cell.angle_alpha   90.00
_cell.angle_beta   90.00
_cell.angle_gamma   90.00
#
_symmetry.space_group_name_H-M   'P 1'
#
loop_
_entity.id
_entity.type
_entity.pdbx_description
1 polymer ?
#
loop_
_entity_poly.entity_id
_entity_poly.type
_entity_poly.pdbx_seq_one_letter_code
_entity_poly.pdbx_strand_id
1 'polypeptide(L)' 'MNNIKELDAVALTCDLPEHGLKRGDVGTAVLVHGQGEAFEVEFVDYDGQTIALLTLELAHVRPLRAGDIPHARELVRS' A
#
# COMPACT_ATOMS: atom_id res chain seq x y z
N MET A 1 -8.93 -9.51 -12.24
CA MET A 1 -7.85 -8.63 -12.73
C MET A 1 -7.78 -7.37 -11.90
N ASN A 2 -6.60 -6.96 -11.54
CA ASN A 2 -6.44 -5.73 -10.77
C ASN A 2 -6.43 -4.54 -11.71
N ASN A 3 -7.38 -3.64 -11.52
CA ASN A 3 -7.41 -2.38 -12.27
C ASN A 3 -7.05 -1.24 -11.33
N ILE A 4 -5.85 -1.32 -10.77
CA ILE A 4 -5.37 -0.29 -9.87
C ILE A 4 -5.05 0.95 -10.70
N LYS A 5 -5.64 2.06 -10.31
CA LYS A 5 -5.45 3.35 -10.98
C LYS A 5 -4.74 4.31 -10.05
N GLU A 6 -4.20 5.35 -10.64
CA GLU A 6 -3.56 6.42 -9.87
C GLU A 6 -4.52 6.95 -8.81
N LEU A 7 -4.02 7.08 -7.59
CA LEU A 7 -4.71 7.54 -6.39
C LEU A 7 -5.66 6.52 -5.76
N ASP A 8 -5.68 5.28 -6.29
CA ASP A 8 -6.44 4.21 -5.64
C ASP A 8 -5.77 3.78 -4.34
N ALA A 9 -6.58 3.41 -3.36
CA ALA A 9 -6.10 2.77 -2.15
C ALA A 9 -5.79 1.30 -2.45
N VAL A 10 -4.65 0.84 -1.93
CA VAL A 10 -4.22 -0.55 -2.10
C VAL A 10 -3.77 -1.11 -0.76
N ALA A 11 -3.85 -2.43 -0.62
CA ALA A 11 -3.37 -3.12 0.57
C ALA A 11 -2.19 -4.00 0.20
N LEU A 12 -1.22 -4.10 1.11
CA LEU A 12 -0.11 -5.02 0.93
C LEU A 12 -0.59 -6.46 1.00
N THR A 13 -0.07 -7.30 0.13
CA THR A 13 -0.33 -8.74 0.14
C THR A 13 0.75 -9.50 0.90
N CYS A 14 1.79 -8.83 1.35
CA CYS A 14 2.92 -9.44 2.05
C CYS A 14 3.51 -8.45 3.05
N ASP A 15 4.33 -8.98 3.96
CA ASP A 15 5.07 -8.13 4.89
C ASP A 15 6.27 -7.52 4.20
N LEU A 16 6.60 -6.28 4.62
CA LEU A 16 7.82 -5.59 4.19
C LEU A 16 8.56 -5.16 5.45
N PRO A 17 9.24 -6.11 6.13
CA PRO A 17 9.80 -5.84 7.45
C PRO A 17 10.88 -4.77 7.46
N GLU A 18 11.63 -4.62 6.36
CA GLU A 18 12.65 -3.57 6.27
C GLU A 18 12.06 -2.16 6.32
N HIS A 19 10.76 -2.03 6.09
CA HIS A 19 10.07 -0.75 6.14
C HIS A 19 9.09 -0.67 7.31
N GLY A 20 9.04 -1.70 8.15
CA GLY A 20 8.08 -1.76 9.25
C GLY A 20 6.65 -1.94 8.80
N LEU A 21 6.44 -2.42 7.58
CA LEU A 21 5.11 -2.59 7.01
C LEU A 21 4.72 -4.05 7.00
N LYS A 22 3.41 -4.29 7.08
CA LYS A 22 2.86 -5.63 7.19
C LYS A 22 1.75 -5.84 6.18
N ARG A 23 1.54 -7.10 5.85
CA ARG A 23 0.40 -7.49 5.03
C ARG A 23 -0.87 -6.86 5.57
N GLY A 24 -1.67 -6.29 4.68
CA GLY A 24 -2.90 -5.61 5.03
C GLY A 24 -2.74 -4.12 5.28
N ASP A 25 -1.51 -3.62 5.43
CA ASP A 25 -1.31 -2.18 5.52
C ASP A 25 -1.77 -1.51 4.23
N VAL A 26 -2.42 -0.37 4.37
CA VAL A 26 -3.05 0.34 3.25
C VAL A 26 -2.19 1.53 2.86
N GLY A 27 -1.96 1.67 1.58
CA GLY A 27 -1.31 2.82 1.00
C GLY A 27 -2.10 3.36 -0.18
N THR A 28 -1.56 4.38 -0.80
CA THR A 28 -2.16 4.99 -2.00
C THR A 28 -1.21 4.81 -3.17
N ALA A 29 -1.74 4.30 -4.28
CA ALA A 29 -0.97 4.18 -5.50
C ALA A 29 -0.89 5.57 -6.14
N VAL A 30 0.22 6.29 -5.89
CA VAL A 30 0.35 7.67 -6.34
C VAL A 30 0.84 7.77 -7.79
N LEU A 31 1.37 6.68 -8.33
CA LEU A 31 1.82 6.62 -9.71
C LEU A 31 1.72 5.17 -10.19
N VAL A 32 1.32 4.98 -11.44
CA VAL A 32 1.25 3.67 -12.07
C VAL A 32 2.32 3.63 -13.15
N HIS A 33 3.18 2.61 -13.10
CA HIS A 33 4.22 2.39 -14.11
C HIS A 33 3.70 1.43 -15.18
N GLY A 34 3.98 1.76 -16.43
CA GLY A 34 3.61 0.94 -17.55
C GLY A 34 2.09 0.78 -17.62
N GLN A 35 1.63 -0.44 -17.80
CA GLN A 35 0.20 -0.76 -17.89
C GLN A 35 -0.26 -1.51 -16.63
N GLY A 36 0.26 -1.11 -15.47
CA GLY A 36 -0.11 -1.73 -14.21
C GLY A 36 0.89 -2.79 -13.76
N GLU A 37 2.14 -2.71 -14.22
CA GLU A 37 3.17 -3.67 -13.81
C GLU A 37 3.75 -3.33 -12.46
N ALA A 38 3.84 -2.03 -12.13
CA ALA A 38 4.40 -1.58 -10.86
C ALA A 38 3.74 -0.26 -10.48
N PHE A 39 3.89 0.08 -9.20
CA PHE A 39 3.22 1.26 -8.64
C PHE A 39 4.16 1.94 -7.66
N GLU A 40 4.10 3.28 -7.63
CA GLU A 40 4.64 4.01 -6.50
C GLU A 40 3.53 4.07 -5.46
N VAL A 41 3.79 3.53 -4.27
CA VAL A 41 2.77 3.46 -3.22
C VAL A 41 3.25 4.23 -2.01
N GLU A 42 2.44 5.17 -1.56
CA GLU A 42 2.73 5.97 -0.38
C GLU A 42 1.95 5.43 0.80
N PHE A 43 2.66 5.17 1.90
CA PHE A 43 2.07 4.77 3.17
C PHE A 43 2.20 5.94 4.13
N VAL A 44 1.08 6.33 4.73
CA VAL A 44 1.04 7.43 5.68
C VAL A 44 0.42 6.97 6.99
N ASP A 45 0.77 7.64 8.09
CA ASP A 45 0.10 7.38 9.35
C ASP A 45 -1.17 8.24 9.46
N TYR A 46 -1.85 8.12 10.60
CA TYR A 46 -3.11 8.83 10.79
C TYR A 46 -2.94 10.36 10.76
N ASP A 47 -1.75 10.84 11.13
CA ASP A 47 -1.45 12.28 11.10
C ASP A 47 -1.07 12.75 9.70
N GLY A 48 -1.00 11.87 8.74
CA GLY A 48 -0.62 12.21 7.37
C GLY A 48 0.86 12.24 7.12
N GLN A 49 1.67 11.77 8.06
CA GLN A 49 3.12 11.70 7.84
C GLN A 49 3.46 10.51 6.97
N THR A 50 4.31 10.72 5.99
CA THR A 50 4.74 9.64 5.12
C THR A 50 5.62 8.66 5.88
N ILE A 51 5.16 7.41 5.97
CA ILE A 51 5.93 6.32 6.55
C ILE A 51 6.92 5.80 5.53
N ALA A 52 6.47 5.62 4.29
CA ALA A 52 7.30 5.09 3.21
C ALA A 52 6.68 5.43 1.88
N LEU A 53 7.54 5.58 0.87
CA LEU A 53 7.12 5.70 -0.52
C LEU A 53 7.91 4.66 -1.29
N LEU A 54 7.24 3.64 -1.79
CA LEU A 54 7.91 2.45 -2.31
C LEU A 54 7.43 2.12 -3.71
N THR A 55 8.34 1.58 -4.51
CA THR A 55 7.98 0.99 -5.80
C THR A 55 7.63 -0.47 -5.56
N LEU A 56 6.39 -0.84 -5.81
CA LEU A 56 5.88 -2.18 -5.57
C LEU A 56 5.33 -2.79 -6.84
N GLU A 57 5.56 -4.08 -6.99
CA GLU A 57 5.03 -4.82 -8.13
C GLU A 57 3.59 -5.24 -7.87
N LEU A 58 2.90 -5.60 -8.95
CA LEU A 58 1.50 -6.00 -8.87
C LEU A 58 1.26 -7.14 -7.88
N ALA A 59 2.21 -8.06 -7.73
CA ALA A 59 2.07 -9.18 -6.81
C ALA A 59 2.06 -8.75 -5.34
N HIS A 60 2.57 -7.55 -5.03
CA HIS A 60 2.72 -7.09 -3.64
C HIS A 60 1.53 -6.27 -3.14
N VAL A 61 0.60 -5.94 -4.02
CA VAL A 61 -0.53 -5.08 -3.67
C VAL A 61 -1.82 -5.65 -4.25
N ARG A 62 -2.93 -5.29 -3.63
CA ARG A 62 -4.25 -5.55 -4.19
C ARG A 62 -5.14 -4.34 -3.97
N PRO A 63 -6.14 -4.12 -4.84
CA PRO A 63 -7.09 -3.04 -4.58
C PRO A 63 -7.93 -3.35 -3.35
N LEU A 64 -8.39 -2.32 -2.67
CA LEU A 64 -9.41 -2.48 -1.62
C LEU A 64 -10.76 -2.72 -2.30
N ARG A 65 -11.62 -3.47 -1.60
CA ARG A 65 -12.91 -3.88 -2.17
C ARG A 65 -13.93 -3.97 -1.05
N ALA A 66 -15.20 -4.09 -1.45
CA ALA A 66 -16.28 -4.29 -0.49
C ALA A 66 -15.98 -5.53 0.35
N GLY A 67 -16.22 -5.42 1.65
CA GLY A 67 -15.91 -6.48 2.59
C GLY A 67 -14.57 -6.33 3.28
N ASP A 68 -13.69 -5.46 2.81
CA ASP A 68 -12.46 -5.15 3.54
C ASP A 68 -12.81 -4.33 4.78
N ILE A 69 -12.25 -4.72 5.90
CA ILE A 69 -12.46 -4.02 7.17
C ILE A 69 -11.22 -3.18 7.45
N PRO A 70 -11.36 -1.86 7.59
CA PRO A 70 -10.23 -1.03 8.01
C PRO A 70 -9.77 -1.47 9.41
N HIS A 71 -8.46 -1.48 9.59
CA HIS A 71 -7.88 -1.94 10.84
C HIS A 71 -6.74 -0.99 11.20
N ALA A 72 -6.62 -0.70 12.50
CA ALA A 72 -5.54 0.16 12.99
C ALA A 72 -4.55 -0.69 13.76
N ARG A 73 -3.27 -0.43 13.53
CA ARG A 73 -2.20 -0.97 14.34
C ARG A 73 -1.18 0.12 14.60
N GLU A 74 -0.48 -0.01 15.68
CA GLU A 74 0.55 0.96 16.04
C GLU A 74 1.84 0.63 15.30
N LEU A 75 2.43 1.63 14.65
CA LEU A 75 3.71 1.44 14.00
C LEU A 75 4.80 1.32 15.07
N VAL A 76 5.57 0.23 14.98
CA VAL A 76 6.70 0.04 15.90
C VAL A 76 7.92 0.74 15.30
N ARG A 77 8.46 1.70 16.03
CA ARG A 77 9.67 2.43 15.63
C ARG A 77 10.81 2.06 16.55
N SER A 78 11.96 1.83 15.98
CA SER A 78 13.18 1.55 16.76
C SER A 78 14.06 2.77 16.80
#